data_a7845d1bedc323e4ed875dcb5aedece4
#
_entry.id   a7845d1bedc323e4ed875dcb5aedece4
#
_cell.length_a   1.000
_cell.length_b   1.000
_cell.length_c   1.000
_cell.angle_alpha   90.00
_cell.angle_beta   90.00
_cell.angle_gamma   90.00
#
_symmetry.space_group_name_H-M   'P 1'
#
loop_
_entity.id
_entity.type
_entity.pdbx_description
1 polymer ?
#
loop_
_entity_poly.entity_id
_entity_poly.type
_entity_poly.pdbx_seq_one_letter_code
_entity_poly.pdbx_strand_id
1 'polypeptide(L)'
;MTFASIQRLTPHLLLTPLNIHNQTIDNRLIVAPMAGVTDNPSRRLCKSFGAGHAVSEMIIADTALYARKKSLYRANFDGEIAPISAQIAGADPDKLADATQFQIDNGAQIVDINMGCPAKKVCQKMAGSALLQDENLVKRLLDAVVN
;
A
#
# COMPACT_ATOMS: atom_id res chain seq x y z
N MET A 1 9.41 31.90 8.77
CA MET A 1 9.95 30.63 8.25
C MET A 1 9.85 30.71 6.74
N THR A 2 10.96 30.87 6.07
CA THR A 2 11.07 31.13 4.63
C THR A 2 10.97 29.81 3.87
N PHE A 3 10.08 29.73 2.86
CA PHE A 3 9.88 28.60 1.94
C PHE A 3 11.08 28.30 1.00
N ALA A 4 12.30 28.57 1.44
CA ALA A 4 13.49 28.62 0.59
C ALA A 4 14.34 27.35 0.57
N SER A 5 13.82 26.19 0.95
CA SER A 5 14.61 24.94 0.88
C SER A 5 13.82 23.71 0.43
N ILE A 6 12.84 23.84 -0.45
CA ILE A 6 12.50 22.71 -1.30
C ILE A 6 13.66 22.59 -2.29
N GLN A 7 14.66 21.79 -1.95
CA GLN A 7 15.67 21.36 -2.91
C GLN A 7 14.88 20.82 -4.11
N ARG A 8 15.02 21.47 -5.27
CA ARG A 8 14.50 20.95 -6.52
C ARG A 8 15.11 19.55 -6.66
N LEU A 9 14.27 18.52 -6.47
CA LEU A 9 14.67 17.16 -6.79
C LEU A 9 15.14 17.21 -8.23
N THR A 10 16.44 17.01 -8.43
CA THR A 10 16.97 16.99 -9.79
C THR A 10 16.26 15.86 -10.51
N PRO A 11 15.75 16.06 -11.75
CA PRO A 11 15.05 15.01 -12.50
C PRO A 11 15.80 13.67 -12.52
N HIS A 12 17.11 13.71 -12.51
CA HIS A 12 17.97 12.56 -12.42
C HIS A 12 17.73 11.70 -11.16
N LEU A 13 17.47 12.30 -9.99
CA LEU A 13 17.25 11.54 -8.76
C LEU A 13 15.92 10.75 -8.80
N LEU A 14 14.89 11.29 -9.45
CA LEU A 14 13.59 10.63 -9.59
C LEU A 14 13.67 9.37 -10.48
N LEU A 15 14.62 9.33 -11.40
CA LEU A 15 14.80 8.22 -12.34
C LEU A 15 15.80 7.16 -11.85
N THR A 16 16.33 7.30 -10.62
CA THR A 16 17.20 6.28 -10.03
C THR A 16 16.37 5.16 -9.40
N PRO A 17 16.81 3.89 -9.50
CA PRO A 17 16.13 2.78 -8.85
C PRO A 17 16.03 2.95 -7.33
N LEU A 18 14.98 2.36 -6.75
CA LEU A 18 14.76 2.23 -5.33
C LEU A 18 14.68 0.74 -4.97
N ASN A 19 15.45 0.32 -3.98
CA ASN A 19 15.39 -1.05 -3.47
C ASN A 19 14.60 -1.10 -2.16
N ILE A 20 13.60 -1.99 -2.09
CA ILE A 20 12.87 -2.35 -0.88
C ILE A 20 13.18 -3.82 -0.62
N HIS A 21 14.08 -4.10 0.33
CA HIS A 21 14.63 -5.42 0.57
C HIS A 21 15.15 -6.06 -0.74
N ASN A 22 14.57 -7.17 -1.19
CA ASN A 22 14.93 -7.88 -2.42
C ASN A 22 14.14 -7.44 -3.66
N GLN A 23 13.28 -6.42 -3.52
CA GLN A 23 12.49 -5.88 -4.63
C GLN A 23 13.15 -4.61 -5.18
N THR A 24 13.34 -4.55 -6.49
CA THR A 24 13.85 -3.36 -7.18
C THR A 24 12.69 -2.65 -7.88
N ILE A 25 12.55 -1.37 -7.59
CA ILE A 25 11.63 -0.44 -8.25
C ILE A 25 12.45 0.42 -9.19
N ASP A 26 12.11 0.45 -10.48
CA ASP A 26 12.94 1.03 -11.54
C ASP A 26 13.22 2.52 -11.37
N ASN A 27 12.34 3.24 -10.73
CA ASN A 27 12.50 4.66 -10.45
C ASN A 27 11.64 5.08 -9.24
N ARG A 28 11.77 6.32 -8.79
CA ARG A 28 11.11 6.83 -7.58
C ARG A 28 9.76 7.49 -7.83
N LEU A 29 9.16 7.28 -9.00
CA LEU A 29 7.80 7.74 -9.30
C LEU A 29 6.81 6.66 -8.87
N ILE A 30 6.13 6.89 -7.77
CA ILE A 30 5.20 5.93 -7.15
C ILE A 30 3.78 6.47 -7.26
N VAL A 31 2.88 5.67 -7.83
CA VAL A 31 1.45 5.98 -7.87
C VAL A 31 0.84 5.66 -6.50
N ALA A 32 0.34 6.70 -5.85
CA ALA A 32 -0.28 6.57 -4.54
C ALA A 32 -1.60 5.77 -4.60
N PRO A 33 -1.94 5.00 -3.55
CA PRO A 33 -3.21 4.30 -3.48
C PRO A 33 -4.38 5.28 -3.34
N MET A 34 -5.34 5.20 -4.27
CA MET A 34 -6.52 6.07 -4.29
C MET A 34 -7.78 5.24 -4.52
N ALA A 35 -8.69 5.24 -3.52
CA ALA A 35 -9.93 4.46 -3.59
C ALA A 35 -10.81 4.88 -4.78
N GLY A 36 -11.19 3.91 -5.62
CA GLY A 36 -11.98 4.12 -6.84
C GLY A 36 -11.16 4.64 -8.03
N VAL A 37 -9.83 4.73 -7.91
CA VAL A 37 -8.95 5.24 -8.96
C VAL A 37 -7.83 4.26 -9.29
N THR A 38 -7.08 3.79 -8.30
CA THR A 38 -5.92 2.91 -8.52
C THR A 38 -6.29 1.43 -8.58
N ASP A 39 -7.29 1.11 -9.39
CA ASP A 39 -7.62 -0.27 -9.76
C ASP A 39 -6.53 -0.89 -10.65
N ASN A 40 -6.63 -2.18 -10.93
CA ASN A 40 -5.62 -2.89 -11.72
C ASN A 40 -5.37 -2.25 -13.11
N PRO A 41 -6.39 -1.92 -13.92
CA PRO A 41 -6.15 -1.26 -15.20
C PRO A 41 -5.41 0.09 -15.07
N SER A 42 -5.77 0.90 -14.07
CA SER A 42 -5.14 2.21 -13.85
C SER A 42 -3.68 2.07 -13.43
N ARG A 43 -3.35 1.13 -12.54
CA ARG A 43 -1.97 0.88 -12.12
C ARG A 43 -1.10 0.41 -13.30
N ARG A 44 -1.62 -0.52 -14.10
CA ARG A 44 -0.94 -1.01 -15.31
C ARG A 44 -0.68 0.12 -16.30
N LEU A 45 -1.67 0.99 -16.51
CA LEU A 45 -1.55 2.15 -17.38
C LEU A 45 -0.47 3.11 -16.86
N CYS A 46 -0.47 3.46 -15.59
CA CYS A 46 0.54 4.33 -15.00
C CYS A 46 1.96 3.74 -15.14
N LYS A 47 2.12 2.44 -14.90
CA LYS A 47 3.41 1.75 -15.11
C LYS A 47 3.84 1.78 -16.58
N SER A 48 2.92 1.61 -17.53
CA SER A 48 3.24 1.70 -18.96
C SER A 48 3.68 3.12 -19.39
N PHE A 49 3.31 4.14 -18.64
CA PHE A 49 3.78 5.52 -18.82
C PHE A 49 5.03 5.86 -18.00
N GLY A 50 5.67 4.87 -17.38
CA GLY A 50 6.97 5.03 -16.74
C GLY A 50 6.91 5.24 -15.22
N ALA A 51 5.77 5.04 -14.55
CA ALA A 51 5.77 4.96 -13.09
C ALA A 51 6.56 3.73 -12.65
N GLY A 52 7.56 3.91 -11.78
CA GLY A 52 8.38 2.81 -11.27
C GLY A 52 7.60 1.85 -10.38
N HIS A 53 6.56 2.35 -9.72
CA HIS A 53 5.73 1.55 -8.83
C HIS A 53 4.29 2.07 -8.73
N ALA A 54 3.38 1.19 -8.34
CA ALA A 54 1.99 1.55 -8.05
C ALA A 54 1.47 0.68 -6.90
N VAL A 55 0.72 1.30 -5.98
CA VAL A 55 0.13 0.62 -4.84
C VAL A 55 -1.37 0.42 -5.08
N SER A 56 -1.89 -0.76 -4.71
CA SER A 56 -3.31 -1.09 -4.90
C SER A 56 -4.24 -0.24 -4.03
N GLU A 57 -5.52 -0.23 -4.36
CA GLU A 57 -6.54 0.28 -3.46
C GLU A 57 -6.54 -0.49 -2.13
N MET A 58 -6.78 0.25 -1.04
CA MET A 58 -6.85 -0.29 0.31
C MET A 58 -7.94 -1.37 0.47
N ILE A 59 -7.58 -2.50 1.06
CA ILE A 59 -8.48 -3.54 1.54
C ILE A 59 -8.51 -3.52 3.07
N ILE A 60 -9.70 -3.61 3.66
CA ILE A 60 -9.83 -3.72 5.11
C ILE A 60 -9.43 -5.13 5.56
N ALA A 61 -8.59 -5.24 6.58
CA ALA A 61 -8.16 -6.48 7.20
C ALA A 61 -9.32 -7.15 7.98
N ASP A 62 -10.18 -7.82 7.23
CA ASP A 62 -11.34 -8.55 7.75
C ASP A 62 -11.63 -9.70 6.78
N THR A 63 -11.30 -10.91 7.19
CA THR A 63 -11.43 -12.14 6.37
C THR A 63 -12.87 -12.37 5.91
N ALA A 64 -13.88 -11.97 6.69
CA ALA A 64 -15.29 -12.04 6.31
C ALA A 64 -15.63 -11.18 5.08
N LEU A 65 -14.75 -10.24 4.72
CA LEU A 65 -14.95 -9.35 3.58
C LEU A 65 -14.23 -9.84 2.31
N TYR A 66 -13.31 -10.80 2.41
CA TYR A 66 -12.45 -11.19 1.26
C TYR A 66 -13.23 -11.85 0.13
N ALA A 67 -14.26 -12.64 0.45
CA ALA A 67 -15.13 -13.24 -0.56
C ALA A 67 -16.06 -12.23 -1.27
N ARG A 68 -16.11 -10.98 -0.82
CA ARG A 68 -16.96 -9.97 -1.48
C ARG A 68 -16.36 -9.55 -2.81
N LYS A 69 -17.22 -9.43 -3.83
CA LYS A 69 -16.83 -9.01 -5.18
C LYS A 69 -15.91 -7.80 -5.22
N LYS A 70 -16.15 -6.80 -4.35
CA LYS A 70 -15.35 -5.59 -4.28
C LYS A 70 -13.92 -5.83 -3.74
N SER A 71 -13.78 -6.74 -2.76
CA SER A 71 -12.47 -7.10 -2.21
C SER A 71 -11.67 -7.92 -3.21
N LEU A 72 -12.30 -8.90 -3.86
CA LEU A 72 -11.69 -9.70 -4.93
C LEU A 72 -11.24 -8.82 -6.09
N TYR A 73 -12.04 -7.83 -6.48
CA TYR A 73 -11.67 -6.89 -7.54
C TYR A 73 -10.43 -6.08 -7.17
N ARG A 74 -10.32 -5.64 -5.91
CA ARG A 74 -9.16 -4.87 -5.42
C ARG A 74 -7.90 -5.72 -5.23
N ALA A 75 -8.07 -7.01 -4.91
CA ALA A 75 -6.99 -7.98 -4.81
C ALA A 75 -6.65 -8.63 -6.16
N ASN A 76 -7.20 -8.15 -7.27
CA ASN A 76 -6.85 -8.64 -8.58
C ASN A 76 -5.58 -7.95 -9.09
N PHE A 77 -4.55 -8.75 -9.34
CA PHE A 77 -3.26 -8.33 -9.87
C PHE A 77 -2.95 -8.94 -11.25
N ASP A 78 -3.97 -9.49 -11.94
CA ASP A 78 -3.79 -10.15 -13.23
C ASP A 78 -3.12 -9.23 -14.25
N GLY A 79 -1.99 -9.69 -14.81
CA GLY A 79 -1.22 -8.95 -15.79
C GLY A 79 -0.55 -7.67 -15.27
N GLU A 80 -0.48 -7.48 -13.96
CA GLU A 80 0.26 -6.36 -13.38
C GLU A 80 1.77 -6.61 -13.42
N ILE A 81 2.55 -5.54 -13.63
CA ILE A 81 4.01 -5.61 -13.70
C ILE A 81 4.56 -5.65 -12.27
N ALA A 82 5.41 -6.65 -11.98
CA ALA A 82 6.08 -6.76 -10.68
C ALA A 82 7.10 -5.60 -10.47
N PRO A 83 7.45 -5.27 -9.23
CA PRO A 83 6.85 -5.79 -8.00
C PRO A 83 5.43 -5.25 -7.78
N ILE A 84 4.55 -6.10 -7.25
CA ILE A 84 3.15 -5.79 -6.96
C ILE A 84 3.04 -5.39 -5.49
N SER A 85 2.40 -4.25 -5.22
CA SER A 85 2.18 -3.75 -3.87
C SER A 85 0.69 -3.71 -3.54
N ALA A 86 0.31 -4.44 -2.50
CA ALA A 86 -1.05 -4.50 -1.99
C ALA A 86 -1.21 -3.66 -0.71
N GLN A 87 -2.18 -2.75 -0.68
CA GLN A 87 -2.44 -1.97 0.53
C GLN A 87 -3.54 -2.59 1.39
N ILE A 88 -3.25 -2.72 2.69
CA ILE A 88 -4.18 -3.19 3.71
C ILE A 88 -4.38 -2.16 4.82
N ALA A 89 -5.51 -2.22 5.52
CA ALA A 89 -5.79 -1.37 6.68
C ALA A 89 -6.52 -2.15 7.77
N GLY A 90 -6.05 -2.02 8.98
CA GLY A 90 -6.60 -2.68 10.16
C GLY A 90 -5.92 -2.18 11.42
N ALA A 91 -6.49 -2.54 12.58
CA ALA A 91 -5.95 -2.24 13.90
C ALA A 91 -5.88 -3.48 14.80
N ASP A 92 -6.14 -4.64 14.24
CA ASP A 92 -6.07 -5.94 14.91
C ASP A 92 -4.87 -6.71 14.33
N PRO A 93 -3.87 -7.09 15.15
CA PRO A 93 -2.66 -7.75 14.67
C PRO A 93 -2.93 -9.06 13.93
N ASP A 94 -3.79 -9.92 14.47
CA ASP A 94 -4.07 -11.23 13.88
C ASP A 94 -4.77 -11.07 12.52
N LYS A 95 -5.76 -10.18 12.45
CA LYS A 95 -6.45 -9.90 11.19
C LYS A 95 -5.54 -9.24 10.16
N LEU A 96 -4.57 -8.44 10.60
CA LEU A 96 -3.62 -7.80 9.70
C LEU A 96 -2.63 -8.82 9.14
N ALA A 97 -2.19 -9.77 9.96
CA ALA A 97 -1.38 -10.91 9.53
C ALA A 97 -2.12 -11.78 8.49
N ASP A 98 -3.37 -12.15 8.78
CA ASP A 98 -4.23 -12.88 7.83
C ASP A 98 -4.41 -12.12 6.51
N ALA A 99 -4.60 -10.79 6.59
CA ALA A 99 -4.73 -9.94 5.41
C ALA A 99 -3.44 -9.91 4.59
N THR A 100 -2.30 -9.88 5.26
CA THR A 100 -0.98 -9.91 4.63
C THR A 100 -0.80 -11.23 3.88
N GLN A 101 -1.07 -12.36 4.54
CA GLN A 101 -0.96 -13.68 3.91
C GLN A 101 -1.89 -13.78 2.69
N PHE A 102 -3.15 -13.33 2.83
CA PHE A 102 -4.09 -13.30 1.71
C PHE A 102 -3.55 -12.51 0.50
N GLN A 103 -2.89 -11.37 0.73
CA GLN A 103 -2.32 -10.58 -0.38
C GLN A 103 -1.11 -11.27 -1.01
N ILE A 104 -0.27 -11.91 -0.20
CA ILE A 104 0.88 -12.69 -0.68
C ILE A 104 0.39 -13.87 -1.54
N ASP A 105 -0.62 -14.60 -1.08
CA ASP A 105 -1.20 -15.73 -1.81
C ASP A 105 -1.83 -15.30 -3.15
N ASN A 106 -2.29 -14.04 -3.24
CA ASN A 106 -2.77 -13.45 -4.48
C ASN A 106 -1.65 -12.84 -5.36
N GLY A 107 -0.39 -12.96 -4.96
CA GLY A 107 0.76 -12.59 -5.78
C GLY A 107 1.41 -11.24 -5.47
N ALA A 108 1.07 -10.58 -4.35
CA ALA A 108 1.77 -9.38 -3.91
C ALA A 108 3.18 -9.72 -3.39
N GLN A 109 4.18 -8.93 -3.77
CA GLN A 109 5.55 -9.00 -3.26
C GLN A 109 5.83 -7.97 -2.16
N ILE A 110 5.00 -6.94 -2.08
CA ILE A 110 5.08 -5.88 -1.08
C ILE A 110 3.69 -5.71 -0.46
N VAL A 111 3.61 -5.66 0.85
CA VAL A 111 2.39 -5.30 1.58
C VAL A 111 2.57 -3.94 2.21
N ASP A 112 1.66 -3.02 1.89
CA ASP A 112 1.64 -1.65 2.38
C ASP A 112 0.56 -1.50 3.45
N ILE A 113 0.94 -1.07 4.65
CA ILE A 113 0.00 -0.86 5.76
C ILE A 113 -0.44 0.61 5.78
N ASN A 114 -1.74 0.85 5.59
CA ASN A 114 -2.27 2.20 5.58
C ASN A 114 -2.28 2.82 6.98
N MET A 115 -1.43 3.82 7.18
CA MET A 115 -1.35 4.64 8.40
C MET A 115 -1.62 6.13 8.12
N GLY A 116 -2.18 6.46 6.96
CA GLY A 116 -2.38 7.85 6.53
C GLY A 116 -3.82 8.25 6.24
N CYS A 117 -4.73 7.31 6.01
CA CYS A 117 -6.10 7.61 5.61
C CYS A 117 -6.87 8.32 6.76
N PRO A 118 -7.36 9.57 6.55
CA PRO A 118 -8.10 10.32 7.57
C PRO A 118 -9.60 10.05 7.55
N ALA A 119 -10.09 9.13 6.71
CA ALA A 119 -11.53 8.88 6.55
C ALA A 119 -12.16 8.41 7.87
N LYS A 120 -13.26 9.06 8.30
CA LYS A 120 -13.96 8.74 9.58
C LYS A 120 -14.22 7.26 9.77
N LYS A 121 -14.70 6.56 8.72
CA LYS A 121 -15.02 5.11 8.79
C LYS A 121 -13.78 4.24 9.05
N VAL A 122 -12.59 4.70 8.67
CA VAL A 122 -11.31 4.01 8.90
C VAL A 122 -10.80 4.35 10.29
N CYS A 123 -10.75 5.64 10.63
CA CYS A 123 -10.27 6.12 11.94
C CYS A 123 -11.13 5.64 13.10
N GLN A 124 -12.47 5.51 12.94
CA GLN A 124 -13.36 4.94 13.95
C GLN A 124 -13.03 3.48 14.31
N LYS A 125 -12.31 2.77 13.44
CA LYS A 125 -11.80 1.42 13.67
C LYS A 125 -10.33 1.42 14.13
N MET A 126 -9.82 2.55 14.61
CA MET A 126 -8.42 2.74 15.00
C MET A 126 -7.41 2.41 13.88
N ALA A 127 -7.82 2.43 12.60
CA ALA A 127 -6.99 2.18 11.43
C ALA A 127 -6.68 3.49 10.69
N GLY A 128 -5.82 3.43 9.67
CA GLY A 128 -5.40 4.61 8.93
C GLY A 128 -4.60 5.58 9.81
N SER A 129 -4.85 6.87 9.69
CA SER A 129 -4.12 7.90 10.45
C SER A 129 -4.31 7.81 11.97
N ALA A 130 -5.37 7.17 12.46
CA ALA A 130 -5.59 6.97 13.89
C ALA A 130 -4.54 6.05 14.52
N LEU A 131 -3.89 5.16 13.76
CA LEU A 131 -2.82 4.29 14.25
C LEU A 131 -1.63 5.09 14.80
N LEU A 132 -1.34 6.26 14.24
CA LEU A 132 -0.22 7.11 14.67
C LEU A 132 -0.38 7.71 16.07
N GLN A 133 -1.52 7.50 16.71
CA GLN A 133 -1.77 7.90 18.10
C GLN A 133 -1.33 6.83 19.13
N ASP A 134 -1.03 5.60 18.67
CA ASP A 134 -0.65 4.47 19.52
C ASP A 134 0.54 3.70 18.94
N GLU A 135 1.74 4.12 19.32
CA GLU A 135 3.00 3.50 18.86
C GLU A 135 3.10 2.02 19.30
N ASN A 136 2.54 1.67 20.47
CA ASN A 136 2.56 0.27 20.94
C ASN A 136 1.65 -0.61 20.07
N LEU A 137 0.52 -0.09 19.61
CA LEU A 137 -0.34 -0.79 18.66
C LEU A 137 0.38 -0.96 17.33
N VAL A 138 1.00 0.10 16.80
CA VAL A 138 1.77 0.05 15.54
C VAL A 138 2.86 -1.04 15.65
N LYS A 139 3.62 -1.07 16.75
CA LYS A 139 4.64 -2.10 16.96
C LYS A 139 4.05 -3.51 16.89
N ARG A 140 2.94 -3.77 17.59
CA ARG A 140 2.29 -5.10 17.57
C ARG A 140 1.78 -5.48 16.18
N LEU A 141 1.25 -4.52 15.42
CA LEU A 141 0.81 -4.74 14.03
C LEU A 141 1.99 -5.14 13.14
N LEU A 142 3.10 -4.41 13.26
CA LEU A 142 4.32 -4.71 12.48
C LEU A 142 4.92 -6.07 12.88
N ASP A 143 5.00 -6.36 14.17
CA ASP A 143 5.49 -7.65 14.67
C ASP A 143 4.64 -8.81 14.12
N ALA A 144 3.31 -8.66 14.05
CA ALA A 144 2.42 -9.71 13.54
C ALA A 144 2.50 -9.91 12.01
N VAL A 145 2.83 -8.87 11.27
CA VAL A 145 2.92 -8.94 9.80
C VAL A 145 4.27 -9.50 9.34
N VAL A 146 5.34 -9.30 10.12
CA VAL A 146 6.72 -9.69 9.75
C VAL A 146 7.09 -11.10 10.21
N ASN A 147 6.46 -11.59 11.28
CA ASN A 147 6.72 -12.93 11.87
C ASN A 147 5.70 -13.97 11.40
#